data_482b39bc484bb499673847b3849058bb
#
_entry.id   482b39bc484bb499673847b3849058bb
#
_cell.length_a   1.000
_cell.length_b   1.000
_cell.length_c   1.000
_cell.angle_alpha   90.00
_cell.angle_beta   90.00
_cell.angle_gamma   90.00
#
_symmetry.space_group_name_H-M   'P 1'
#
loop_
_entity.id
_entity.type
_entity.pdbx_description
1 polymer ?
#
loop_
_entity_poly.entity_id
_entity_poly.type
_entity_poly.pdbx_seq_one_letter_code
_entity_poly.pdbx_strand_id
1 'polypeptide(L)'
;SLTIEAMPEDFVITSRTTDDQAIMGIQHRSLPIYGFQYHPESIGTPDGLKTIENFVKLVKERKMKQVLAKVAEGMDLTGAELEAAMEEVVAGRASEAQVTALLLGLKMKGETIEERTAIAKVMQAHAVVIPTEVQGAMDNCGTGGDRSYSFNISTTAAFVLAGGGIKMAKHGNRSISPKSGSADVLEALGINLDLGPEDLGRVFEKAGIVFLFAKNLHPGMRYIMPARLALGVPTVMNLTGPLINPIPLETQLLGTSRPDMLESTAEILKNLGRKRAVVVSGPQGLDEAGLDGETQLAILGNGQVTLSSFQPEDLGMERIEIDQVRGGDAKRNAEILLSVLKNEASPFLEVTVLNAGL
;
A
#
# COMPACT_ATOMS: atom_id res chain seq x y z
N SER A 1 -23.65 38.46 -30.10
CA SER A 1 -22.88 37.21 -30.01
C SER A 1 -21.71 37.28 -30.98
N LEU A 2 -20.52 36.89 -30.50
CA LEU A 2 -19.35 36.77 -31.35
C LEU A 2 -19.47 35.46 -32.16
N THR A 3 -19.44 35.55 -33.47
CA THR A 3 -19.42 34.40 -34.38
C THR A 3 -18.01 34.20 -34.90
N ILE A 4 -17.60 32.94 -35.04
CA ILE A 4 -16.32 32.58 -35.66
C ILE A 4 -16.49 32.65 -37.18
N GLU A 5 -15.91 33.67 -37.81
CA GLU A 5 -16.01 33.90 -39.25
C GLU A 5 -14.97 33.11 -40.06
N ALA A 6 -13.81 32.82 -39.47
CA ALA A 6 -12.75 32.02 -40.09
C ALA A 6 -12.16 31.02 -39.07
N MET A 7 -12.00 29.80 -39.50
CA MET A 7 -11.43 28.72 -38.69
C MET A 7 -9.92 28.66 -38.91
N PRO A 8 -9.09 28.71 -37.83
CA PRO A 8 -7.66 28.45 -37.95
C PRO A 8 -7.39 27.02 -38.43
N GLU A 9 -6.34 26.83 -39.21
CA GLU A 9 -6.01 25.54 -39.80
C GLU A 9 -5.81 24.39 -38.79
N ASP A 10 -5.35 24.74 -37.59
CA ASP A 10 -5.11 23.81 -36.51
C ASP A 10 -6.38 23.39 -35.74
N PHE A 11 -7.55 23.91 -36.10
CA PHE A 11 -8.81 23.57 -35.45
C PHE A 11 -9.77 22.83 -36.41
N VAL A 12 -10.64 22.02 -35.79
CA VAL A 12 -11.77 21.37 -36.47
C VAL A 12 -13.07 21.78 -35.78
N ILE A 13 -14.14 21.86 -36.54
CA ILE A 13 -15.47 22.14 -36.05
C ILE A 13 -16.05 20.84 -35.48
N THR A 14 -16.52 20.87 -34.23
CA THR A 14 -17.12 19.71 -33.53
C THR A 14 -18.64 19.78 -33.45
N SER A 15 -19.22 20.97 -33.50
CA SER A 15 -20.68 21.17 -33.49
C SER A 15 -21.11 22.46 -34.16
N ARG A 16 -22.34 22.45 -34.71
CA ARG A 16 -23.00 23.59 -35.34
C ARG A 16 -24.46 23.68 -34.88
N THR A 17 -25.08 24.87 -34.96
CA THR A 17 -26.51 25.01 -34.86
C THR A 17 -27.24 24.32 -36.03
N THR A 18 -28.50 23.94 -35.82
CA THR A 18 -29.30 23.23 -36.81
C THR A 18 -29.91 24.18 -37.85
N ASP A 19 -30.16 25.38 -37.47
CA ASP A 19 -30.91 26.40 -38.29
C ASP A 19 -29.98 27.25 -39.16
N ASP A 20 -28.98 27.89 -38.59
CA ASP A 20 -28.10 28.80 -39.31
C ASP A 20 -26.66 28.30 -39.50
N GLN A 21 -26.40 27.06 -39.06
CA GLN A 21 -25.09 26.41 -39.18
C GLN A 21 -23.94 27.18 -38.49
N ALA A 22 -24.26 28.02 -37.52
CA ALA A 22 -23.25 28.71 -36.75
C ALA A 22 -22.35 27.71 -35.97
N ILE A 23 -21.05 28.03 -35.88
CA ILE A 23 -20.08 27.18 -35.19
C ILE A 23 -20.32 27.26 -33.69
N MET A 24 -20.65 26.13 -33.07
CA MET A 24 -20.95 26.02 -31.65
C MET A 24 -19.88 25.24 -30.87
N GLY A 25 -19.03 24.51 -31.55
CA GLY A 25 -17.93 23.79 -30.91
C GLY A 25 -16.73 23.66 -31.83
N ILE A 26 -15.54 23.79 -31.24
CA ILE A 26 -14.27 23.61 -31.94
C ILE A 26 -13.30 22.78 -31.12
N GLN A 27 -12.38 22.11 -31.78
CA GLN A 27 -11.30 21.35 -31.15
C GLN A 27 -10.00 21.55 -31.93
N HIS A 28 -8.90 21.76 -31.20
CA HIS A 28 -7.57 21.78 -31.81
C HIS A 28 -7.16 20.37 -32.26
N ARG A 29 -6.50 20.23 -33.42
CA ARG A 29 -6.17 18.94 -34.05
C ARG A 29 -5.20 18.10 -33.23
N SER A 30 -4.26 18.70 -32.53
CA SER A 30 -3.20 18.02 -31.79
C SER A 30 -3.16 18.37 -30.29
N LEU A 31 -3.61 19.56 -29.90
CA LEU A 31 -3.62 20.02 -28.52
C LEU A 31 -4.98 19.76 -27.84
N PRO A 32 -5.04 19.59 -26.54
CA PRO A 32 -6.29 19.38 -25.78
C PRO A 32 -7.02 20.71 -25.57
N ILE A 33 -7.27 21.46 -26.63
CA ILE A 33 -7.98 22.73 -26.62
C ILE A 33 -9.35 22.53 -27.24
N TYR A 34 -10.39 22.81 -26.47
CA TYR A 34 -11.79 22.70 -26.87
C TYR A 34 -12.47 24.05 -26.61
N GLY A 35 -13.26 24.51 -27.55
CA GLY A 35 -14.04 25.72 -27.39
C GLY A 35 -15.53 25.45 -27.62
N PHE A 36 -16.38 26.02 -26.78
CA PHE A 36 -17.83 25.93 -26.90
C PHE A 36 -18.44 27.35 -26.90
N GLN A 37 -19.37 27.60 -27.82
CA GLN A 37 -20.13 28.83 -27.91
C GLN A 37 -21.38 28.82 -26.99
N TYR A 38 -21.76 27.66 -26.47
CA TYR A 38 -22.85 27.48 -25.52
C TYR A 38 -22.32 27.30 -24.09
N HIS A 39 -23.21 27.42 -23.12
CA HIS A 39 -22.93 27.25 -21.69
C HIS A 39 -23.26 25.79 -21.26
N PRO A 40 -22.28 24.89 -21.12
CA PRO A 40 -22.55 23.51 -20.72
C PRO A 40 -23.23 23.39 -19.35
N GLU A 41 -22.97 24.33 -18.44
CA GLU A 41 -23.53 24.38 -17.10
C GLU A 41 -24.96 24.92 -17.04
N SER A 42 -25.50 25.46 -18.15
CA SER A 42 -26.81 26.12 -18.18
C SER A 42 -27.97 25.12 -18.18
N ILE A 43 -29.07 25.48 -17.49
CA ILE A 43 -30.35 24.75 -17.52
C ILE A 43 -30.88 24.57 -18.95
N GLY A 44 -30.57 25.51 -19.86
CA GLY A 44 -30.95 25.45 -21.26
C GLY A 44 -30.11 24.46 -22.11
N THR A 45 -29.13 23.77 -21.51
CA THR A 45 -28.27 22.81 -22.19
C THR A 45 -28.45 21.41 -21.57
N PRO A 46 -29.47 20.62 -21.97
CA PRO A 46 -29.86 19.36 -21.31
C PRO A 46 -28.71 18.34 -21.18
N ASP A 47 -27.81 18.28 -22.19
CA ASP A 47 -26.65 17.39 -22.22
C ASP A 47 -25.32 18.08 -21.86
N GLY A 48 -25.38 19.29 -21.32
CA GLY A 48 -24.19 20.09 -21.02
C GLY A 48 -23.27 19.42 -20.00
N LEU A 49 -23.80 18.77 -18.98
CA LEU A 49 -23.00 17.99 -18.00
C LEU A 49 -22.23 16.87 -18.67
N LYS A 50 -22.81 16.16 -19.64
CA LYS A 50 -22.10 15.12 -20.40
C LYS A 50 -20.90 15.69 -21.17
N THR A 51 -21.01 16.91 -21.69
CA THR A 51 -19.89 17.58 -22.36
C THR A 51 -18.72 17.81 -21.39
N ILE A 52 -19.01 18.27 -20.17
CA ILE A 52 -18.02 18.48 -19.11
C ILE A 52 -17.42 17.15 -18.68
N GLU A 53 -18.24 16.13 -18.44
CA GLU A 53 -17.80 14.77 -18.07
C GLU A 53 -16.90 14.16 -19.14
N ASN A 54 -17.27 14.27 -20.42
CA ASN A 54 -16.47 13.77 -21.53
C ASN A 54 -15.13 14.51 -21.62
N PHE A 55 -15.10 15.82 -21.42
CA PHE A 55 -13.86 16.61 -21.39
C PHE A 55 -12.94 16.15 -20.24
N VAL A 56 -13.48 16.00 -19.03
CA VAL A 56 -12.73 15.52 -17.88
C VAL A 56 -12.17 14.10 -18.15
N LYS A 57 -12.96 13.22 -18.74
CA LYS A 57 -12.54 11.88 -19.13
C LYS A 57 -11.37 11.90 -20.13
N LEU A 58 -11.48 12.70 -21.19
CA LEU A 58 -10.43 12.87 -22.20
C LEU A 58 -9.11 13.36 -21.59
N VAL A 59 -9.17 14.34 -20.67
CA VAL A 59 -8.00 14.87 -19.98
C VAL A 59 -7.33 13.78 -19.15
N LYS A 60 -8.12 12.98 -18.42
CA LYS A 60 -7.62 11.88 -17.58
C LYS A 60 -7.01 10.74 -18.39
N GLU A 61 -7.67 10.31 -19.47
CA GLU A 61 -7.15 9.30 -20.39
C GLU A 61 -5.80 9.73 -21.00
N ARG A 62 -5.65 11.02 -21.33
CA ARG A 62 -4.40 11.57 -21.84
C ARG A 62 -3.30 11.53 -20.78
N LYS A 63 -3.60 11.89 -19.54
CA LYS A 63 -2.63 11.80 -18.43
C LYS A 63 -2.14 10.37 -18.23
N MET A 64 -3.02 9.38 -18.22
CA MET A 64 -2.64 7.98 -18.12
C MET A 64 -1.73 7.56 -19.29
N LYS A 65 -2.05 7.93 -20.53
CA LYS A 65 -1.19 7.64 -21.70
C LYS A 65 0.19 8.28 -21.60
N GLN A 66 0.29 9.50 -21.06
CA GLN A 66 1.57 10.19 -20.83
C GLN A 66 2.41 9.47 -19.79
N VAL A 67 1.80 9.05 -18.69
CA VAL A 67 2.45 8.25 -17.64
C VAL A 67 2.99 6.94 -18.23
N LEU A 68 2.17 6.21 -18.99
CA LEU A 68 2.59 4.96 -19.63
C LEU A 68 3.72 5.15 -20.65
N ALA A 69 3.70 6.24 -21.41
CA ALA A 69 4.78 6.57 -22.36
C ALA A 69 6.11 6.78 -21.62
N LYS A 70 6.10 7.60 -20.53
CA LYS A 70 7.30 7.83 -19.72
C LYS A 70 7.86 6.53 -19.14
N VAL A 71 7.00 5.71 -18.55
CA VAL A 71 7.40 4.43 -17.94
C VAL A 71 7.95 3.47 -19.00
N ALA A 72 7.37 3.43 -20.20
CA ALA A 72 7.86 2.62 -21.31
C ALA A 72 9.24 3.04 -21.82
N GLU A 73 9.59 4.32 -21.67
CA GLU A 73 10.92 4.87 -21.98
C GLU A 73 11.91 4.76 -20.79
N GLY A 74 11.50 4.13 -19.68
CA GLY A 74 12.32 3.98 -18.48
C GLY A 74 12.49 5.26 -17.67
N MET A 75 11.65 6.27 -17.90
CA MET A 75 11.70 7.55 -17.19
C MET A 75 10.97 7.48 -15.86
N ASP A 76 11.52 8.19 -14.86
CA ASP A 76 10.88 8.34 -13.56
C ASP A 76 9.65 9.25 -13.64
N LEU A 77 8.67 8.92 -12.82
CA LEU A 77 7.46 9.72 -12.65
C LEU A 77 7.60 10.61 -11.41
N THR A 78 7.10 11.81 -11.49
CA THR A 78 6.86 12.61 -10.28
C THR A 78 5.74 11.99 -9.44
N GLY A 79 5.75 12.25 -8.13
CA GLY A 79 4.68 11.81 -7.23
C GLY A 79 3.30 12.21 -7.74
N ALA A 80 3.12 13.46 -8.19
CA ALA A 80 1.86 13.96 -8.71
C ALA A 80 1.37 13.23 -9.98
N GLU A 81 2.27 12.86 -10.88
CA GLU A 81 1.92 12.08 -12.09
C GLU A 81 1.43 10.69 -11.72
N LEU A 82 2.13 10.03 -10.80
CA LEU A 82 1.75 8.68 -10.40
C LEU A 82 0.52 8.66 -9.49
N GLU A 83 0.37 9.63 -8.58
CA GLU A 83 -0.86 9.81 -7.80
C GLU A 83 -2.06 9.96 -8.74
N ALA A 84 -1.99 10.83 -9.76
CA ALA A 84 -3.07 11.00 -10.72
C ALA A 84 -3.39 9.73 -11.52
N ALA A 85 -2.39 8.92 -11.89
CA ALA A 85 -2.59 7.64 -12.57
C ALA A 85 -3.21 6.60 -11.62
N MET A 86 -2.74 6.51 -10.39
CA MET A 86 -3.27 5.59 -9.38
C MET A 86 -4.71 5.91 -8.97
N GLU A 87 -5.10 7.20 -8.93
CA GLU A 87 -6.49 7.63 -8.74
C GLU A 87 -7.41 7.04 -9.81
N GLU A 88 -6.98 7.01 -11.08
CA GLU A 88 -7.76 6.38 -12.15
C GLU A 88 -7.83 4.85 -12.00
N VAL A 89 -6.75 4.25 -11.50
CA VAL A 89 -6.70 2.80 -11.23
C VAL A 89 -7.66 2.41 -10.10
N VAL A 90 -7.53 3.04 -8.92
CA VAL A 90 -8.33 2.65 -7.73
C VAL A 90 -9.81 2.99 -7.86
N ALA A 91 -10.14 3.95 -8.74
CA ALA A 91 -11.51 4.29 -9.10
C ALA A 91 -12.11 3.38 -10.20
N GLY A 92 -11.34 2.43 -10.74
CA GLY A 92 -11.78 1.50 -11.76
C GLY A 92 -11.97 2.12 -13.15
N ARG A 93 -11.33 3.25 -13.43
CA ARG A 93 -11.40 3.91 -14.74
C ARG A 93 -10.27 3.54 -15.68
N ALA A 94 -9.15 3.03 -15.15
CA ALA A 94 -8.08 2.46 -15.96
C ALA A 94 -8.46 1.05 -16.43
N SER A 95 -8.15 0.72 -17.69
CA SER A 95 -8.33 -0.65 -18.20
C SER A 95 -7.30 -1.60 -17.58
N GLU A 96 -7.60 -2.90 -17.55
CA GLU A 96 -6.66 -3.92 -17.06
C GLU A 96 -5.32 -3.86 -17.81
N ALA A 97 -5.35 -3.62 -19.13
CA ALA A 97 -4.14 -3.45 -19.94
C ALA A 97 -3.30 -2.25 -19.46
N GLN A 98 -3.92 -1.13 -19.11
CA GLN A 98 -3.22 0.05 -18.58
C GLN A 98 -2.63 -0.22 -17.20
N VAL A 99 -3.37 -0.89 -16.32
CA VAL A 99 -2.87 -1.29 -14.99
C VAL A 99 -1.69 -2.24 -15.13
N THR A 100 -1.81 -3.25 -16.02
CA THR A 100 -0.74 -4.21 -16.28
C THR A 100 0.52 -3.52 -16.82
N ALA A 101 0.36 -2.62 -17.81
CA ALA A 101 1.48 -1.86 -18.39
C ALA A 101 2.16 -0.96 -17.35
N LEU A 102 1.38 -0.29 -16.49
CA LEU A 102 1.91 0.55 -15.42
C LEU A 102 2.73 -0.27 -14.41
N LEU A 103 2.16 -1.36 -13.90
CA LEU A 103 2.84 -2.20 -12.89
C LEU A 103 4.11 -2.86 -13.45
N LEU A 104 4.04 -3.38 -14.68
CA LEU A 104 5.18 -4.02 -15.30
C LEU A 104 6.27 -2.99 -15.66
N GLY A 105 5.88 -1.86 -16.21
CA GLY A 105 6.82 -0.81 -16.59
C GLY A 105 7.54 -0.21 -15.37
N LEU A 106 6.84 0.08 -14.27
CA LEU A 106 7.44 0.51 -13.01
C LEU A 106 8.46 -0.52 -12.52
N LYS A 107 8.10 -1.81 -12.52
CA LYS A 107 9.00 -2.89 -12.15
C LYS A 107 10.24 -2.97 -13.04
N MET A 108 10.09 -2.80 -14.35
CA MET A 108 11.20 -2.92 -15.31
C MET A 108 12.21 -1.77 -15.18
N LYS A 109 11.73 -0.55 -14.94
CA LYS A 109 12.62 0.59 -14.73
C LYS A 109 13.23 0.65 -13.32
N GLY A 110 12.58 0.02 -12.34
CA GLY A 110 12.84 0.19 -10.92
C GLY A 110 12.07 1.40 -10.33
N GLU A 111 11.33 1.16 -9.27
CA GLU A 111 10.51 2.20 -8.64
C GLU A 111 11.34 3.12 -7.75
N THR A 112 11.14 4.42 -7.85
CA THR A 112 11.76 5.42 -6.97
C THR A 112 11.05 5.50 -5.62
N ILE A 113 11.69 6.13 -4.62
CA ILE A 113 11.08 6.43 -3.31
C ILE A 113 9.82 7.29 -3.49
N GLU A 114 9.88 8.29 -4.38
CA GLU A 114 8.76 9.18 -4.66
C GLU A 114 7.56 8.41 -5.25
N GLU A 115 7.81 7.54 -6.23
CA GLU A 115 6.79 6.72 -6.86
C GLU A 115 6.14 5.73 -5.87
N ARG A 116 6.92 5.04 -5.06
CA ARG A 116 6.40 4.13 -4.04
C ARG A 116 5.60 4.88 -2.98
N THR A 117 6.04 6.07 -2.60
CA THR A 117 5.32 6.95 -1.67
C THR A 117 3.98 7.39 -2.26
N ALA A 118 3.95 7.78 -3.53
CA ALA A 118 2.73 8.20 -4.24
C ALA A 118 1.69 7.08 -4.29
N ILE A 119 2.11 5.86 -4.66
CA ILE A 119 1.22 4.69 -4.65
C ILE A 119 0.63 4.45 -3.26
N ALA A 120 1.46 4.47 -2.22
CA ALA A 120 1.02 4.22 -0.85
C ALA A 120 0.02 5.30 -0.38
N LYS A 121 0.26 6.57 -0.67
CA LYS A 121 -0.66 7.68 -0.34
C LYS A 121 -2.04 7.50 -0.96
N VAL A 122 -2.10 7.19 -2.26
CA VAL A 122 -3.38 6.98 -2.94
C VAL A 122 -4.11 5.76 -2.37
N MET A 123 -3.39 4.67 -2.15
CA MET A 123 -3.98 3.46 -1.56
C MET A 123 -4.52 3.69 -0.14
N GLN A 124 -3.81 4.48 0.69
CA GLN A 124 -4.28 4.86 2.03
C GLN A 124 -5.51 5.78 1.95
N ALA A 125 -5.50 6.78 1.07
CA ALA A 125 -6.62 7.72 0.91
C ALA A 125 -7.93 7.02 0.48
N HIS A 126 -7.83 5.91 -0.24
CA HIS A 126 -8.96 5.09 -0.69
C HIS A 126 -9.23 3.86 0.20
N ALA A 127 -8.54 3.73 1.32
CA ALA A 127 -8.83 2.70 2.30
C ALA A 127 -10.15 2.99 3.04
N VAL A 128 -10.75 1.94 3.58
CA VAL A 128 -11.93 2.09 4.44
C VAL A 128 -11.52 2.84 5.71
N VAL A 129 -12.21 3.92 6.01
CA VAL A 129 -11.96 4.73 7.22
C VAL A 129 -12.41 3.96 8.45
N ILE A 130 -11.53 3.81 9.42
CA ILE A 130 -11.83 3.21 10.73
C ILE A 130 -12.01 4.36 11.73
N PRO A 131 -13.22 4.61 12.22
CA PRO A 131 -13.46 5.65 13.21
C PRO A 131 -12.87 5.24 14.57
N THR A 132 -11.90 6.00 15.05
CA THR A 132 -11.25 5.77 16.36
C THR A 132 -10.60 7.05 16.90
N GLU A 133 -10.63 7.21 18.22
CA GLU A 133 -9.95 8.28 18.95
C GLU A 133 -8.51 7.91 19.36
N VAL A 134 -8.07 6.68 19.07
CA VAL A 134 -6.74 6.19 19.46
C VAL A 134 -5.64 6.98 18.74
N GLN A 135 -4.72 7.53 19.54
CA GLN A 135 -3.52 8.22 19.06
C GLN A 135 -2.28 7.35 19.31
N GLY A 136 -1.21 7.63 18.57
CA GLY A 136 0.07 6.93 18.75
C GLY A 136 0.04 5.47 18.29
N ALA A 137 -0.80 5.14 17.31
CA ALA A 137 -0.91 3.78 16.81
C ALA A 137 0.40 3.27 16.17
N MET A 138 0.67 1.99 16.36
CA MET A 138 1.81 1.26 15.80
C MET A 138 1.34 0.07 14.96
N ASP A 139 2.06 -0.25 13.89
CA ASP A 139 1.96 -1.51 13.15
C ASP A 139 3.33 -2.19 13.09
N ASN A 140 3.33 -3.52 13.01
CA ASN A 140 4.55 -4.34 12.92
C ASN A 140 4.46 -5.40 11.81
N CYS A 141 3.93 -5.06 10.65
CA CYS A 141 3.83 -6.03 9.56
C CYS A 141 5.05 -6.00 8.63
N GLY A 142 5.41 -7.17 8.08
CA GLY A 142 6.43 -7.33 7.06
C GLY A 142 5.86 -7.44 5.65
N THR A 143 6.75 -7.44 4.66
CA THR A 143 6.40 -7.63 3.25
C THR A 143 5.96 -9.05 2.93
N GLY A 144 6.35 -10.01 3.76
CA GLY A 144 6.14 -11.43 3.49
C GLY A 144 7.01 -11.95 2.35
N GLY A 145 6.84 -13.23 2.05
CA GLY A 145 7.44 -13.83 0.86
C GLY A 145 8.91 -14.25 1.01
N ASP A 146 9.45 -14.22 2.21
CA ASP A 146 10.83 -14.59 2.58
C ASP A 146 11.13 -16.09 2.48
N ARG A 147 10.09 -16.94 2.41
CA ARG A 147 10.18 -18.41 2.36
C ARG A 147 10.85 -19.05 3.57
N SER A 148 10.98 -18.34 4.67
CA SER A 148 11.54 -18.87 5.94
C SER A 148 10.68 -19.97 6.54
N TYR A 149 9.37 -19.88 6.27
CA TYR A 149 8.37 -20.72 6.90
C TYR A 149 8.34 -20.63 8.42
N SER A 150 8.79 -19.52 8.97
CA SER A 150 8.68 -19.21 10.40
C SER A 150 7.23 -19.22 10.87
N PHE A 151 7.02 -19.36 12.18
CA PHE A 151 5.70 -19.06 12.75
C PHE A 151 5.36 -17.58 12.58
N ASN A 152 4.15 -17.17 12.96
CA ASN A 152 3.70 -15.78 12.77
C ASN A 152 4.33 -14.85 13.82
N ILE A 153 5.64 -14.56 13.67
CA ILE A 153 6.47 -13.78 14.62
C ILE A 153 5.82 -12.41 14.89
N SER A 154 5.60 -11.61 13.85
CA SER A 154 5.03 -10.26 14.01
C SER A 154 3.63 -10.27 14.60
N THR A 155 2.80 -11.28 14.29
CA THR A 155 1.46 -11.42 14.89
C THR A 155 1.58 -11.69 16.39
N THR A 156 2.48 -12.59 16.77
CA THR A 156 2.71 -12.93 18.18
C THR A 156 3.28 -11.73 18.94
N ALA A 157 4.29 -11.05 18.40
CA ALA A 157 4.88 -9.84 18.95
C ALA A 157 3.84 -8.70 19.12
N ALA A 158 2.87 -8.58 18.22
CA ALA A 158 1.81 -7.58 18.34
C ALA A 158 0.98 -7.74 19.63
N PHE A 159 0.68 -8.97 20.04
CA PHE A 159 -0.01 -9.21 21.33
C PHE A 159 0.86 -8.88 22.52
N VAL A 160 2.16 -9.19 22.46
CA VAL A 160 3.13 -8.83 23.52
C VAL A 160 3.22 -7.31 23.66
N LEU A 161 3.37 -6.59 22.54
CA LEU A 161 3.40 -5.12 22.52
C LEU A 161 2.13 -4.50 23.09
N ALA A 162 0.96 -5.03 22.68
CA ALA A 162 -0.32 -4.58 23.21
C ALA A 162 -0.46 -4.83 24.72
N GLY A 163 0.00 -6.00 25.19
CA GLY A 163 0.11 -6.32 26.62
C GLY A 163 1.02 -5.34 27.38
N GLY A 164 2.05 -4.82 26.74
CA GLY A 164 2.92 -3.76 27.24
C GLY A 164 2.34 -2.35 27.13
N GLY A 165 1.11 -2.19 26.64
CA GLY A 165 0.41 -0.89 26.55
C GLY A 165 0.58 -0.14 25.24
N ILE A 166 1.29 -0.71 24.25
CA ILE A 166 1.42 -0.13 22.91
C ILE A 166 0.08 -0.29 22.14
N LYS A 167 -0.34 0.75 21.47
CA LYS A 167 -1.58 0.76 20.67
C LYS A 167 -1.34 0.11 19.30
N MET A 168 -1.68 -1.18 19.17
CA MET A 168 -1.35 -1.99 18.01
C MET A 168 -2.49 -2.01 16.97
N ALA A 169 -2.25 -1.37 15.82
CA ALA A 169 -3.15 -1.41 14.65
C ALA A 169 -2.54 -2.35 13.59
N LYS A 170 -2.60 -3.67 13.86
CA LYS A 170 -1.92 -4.65 13.01
C LYS A 170 -2.61 -4.86 11.68
N HIS A 171 -1.97 -4.44 10.60
CA HIS A 171 -2.40 -4.72 9.24
C HIS A 171 -1.89 -6.10 8.81
N GLY A 172 -2.75 -6.88 8.16
CA GLY A 172 -2.36 -8.23 7.74
C GLY A 172 -3.31 -8.87 6.75
N ASN A 173 -2.90 -10.03 6.25
CA ASN A 173 -3.65 -10.77 5.24
C ASN A 173 -3.54 -12.29 5.48
N ARG A 174 -4.26 -13.07 4.66
CA ARG A 174 -4.04 -14.50 4.53
C ARG A 174 -2.74 -14.77 3.78
N SER A 175 -2.15 -15.92 4.03
CA SER A 175 -1.01 -16.38 3.23
C SER A 175 -1.44 -16.69 1.80
N ILE A 176 -0.57 -16.35 0.84
CA ILE A 176 -0.69 -16.82 -0.55
C ILE A 176 -0.13 -18.25 -0.68
N SER A 177 0.75 -18.65 0.22
CA SER A 177 1.32 -20.01 0.28
C SER A 177 0.40 -20.98 1.03
N PRO A 178 0.60 -22.31 0.93
CA PRO A 178 -0.19 -23.30 1.67
C PRO A 178 -0.04 -23.23 3.20
N LYS A 179 0.84 -22.37 3.71
CA LYS A 179 1.05 -22.15 5.14
C LYS A 179 0.24 -20.95 5.63
N SER A 180 0.16 -20.78 6.93
CA SER A 180 -0.73 -19.88 7.64
C SER A 180 -0.24 -18.43 7.63
N GLY A 181 -1.05 -17.49 7.14
CA GLY A 181 -0.86 -16.05 7.31
C GLY A 181 -1.42 -15.55 8.66
N SER A 182 -1.25 -14.27 8.94
CA SER A 182 -1.73 -13.66 10.19
C SER A 182 -3.23 -13.83 10.40
N ALA A 183 -4.03 -13.64 9.32
CA ALA A 183 -5.47 -13.80 9.37
C ALA A 183 -5.88 -15.23 9.73
N ASP A 184 -5.20 -16.24 9.16
CA ASP A 184 -5.53 -17.64 9.38
C ASP A 184 -5.30 -18.07 10.84
N VAL A 185 -4.21 -17.59 11.46
CA VAL A 185 -3.91 -17.84 12.88
C VAL A 185 -4.96 -17.20 13.79
N LEU A 186 -5.35 -15.95 13.48
CA LEU A 186 -6.33 -15.22 14.30
C LEU A 186 -7.71 -15.86 14.23
N GLU A 187 -8.13 -16.38 13.07
CA GLU A 187 -9.34 -17.18 12.94
C GLU A 187 -9.26 -18.48 13.76
N ALA A 188 -8.11 -19.16 13.74
CA ALA A 188 -7.90 -20.36 14.55
C ALA A 188 -7.97 -20.08 16.07
N LEU A 189 -7.67 -18.84 16.48
CA LEU A 189 -7.86 -18.34 17.84
C LEU A 189 -9.30 -17.87 18.15
N GLY A 190 -10.22 -17.94 17.17
CA GLY A 190 -11.62 -17.52 17.32
C GLY A 190 -11.84 -16.02 17.16
N ILE A 191 -10.88 -15.27 16.63
CA ILE A 191 -11.01 -13.83 16.37
C ILE A 191 -11.82 -13.63 15.09
N ASN A 192 -12.89 -12.83 15.16
CA ASN A 192 -13.69 -12.48 14.00
C ASN A 192 -12.96 -11.43 13.13
N LEU A 193 -12.70 -11.77 11.88
CA LEU A 193 -12.02 -10.90 10.90
C LEU A 193 -12.99 -10.06 10.06
N ASP A 194 -14.28 -10.35 10.11
CA ASP A 194 -15.32 -9.70 9.28
C ASP A 194 -16.08 -8.61 10.06
N LEU A 195 -15.37 -7.91 10.94
CA LEU A 195 -15.92 -6.76 11.65
C LEU A 195 -16.05 -5.55 10.74
N GLY A 196 -17.14 -4.80 10.90
CA GLY A 196 -17.31 -3.51 10.24
C GLY A 196 -16.37 -2.43 10.83
N PRO A 197 -16.22 -1.29 10.12
CA PRO A 197 -15.29 -0.21 10.53
C PRO A 197 -15.55 0.31 11.96
N GLU A 198 -16.81 0.48 12.32
CA GLU A 198 -17.21 0.96 13.66
C GLU A 198 -16.83 -0.02 14.76
N ASP A 199 -16.97 -1.33 14.50
CA ASP A 199 -16.59 -2.37 15.45
C ASP A 199 -15.08 -2.49 15.59
N LEU A 200 -14.33 -2.36 14.49
CA LEU A 200 -12.87 -2.32 14.50
C LEU A 200 -12.37 -1.16 15.35
N GLY A 201 -12.94 0.04 15.21
CA GLY A 201 -12.61 1.19 16.04
C GLY A 201 -12.86 0.91 17.51
N ARG A 202 -14.05 0.39 17.86
CA ARG A 202 -14.40 0.03 19.24
C ARG A 202 -13.50 -1.04 19.84
N VAL A 203 -13.11 -2.05 19.07
CA VAL A 203 -12.13 -3.07 19.51
C VAL A 203 -10.81 -2.42 19.81
N PHE A 204 -10.32 -1.55 18.92
CA PHE A 204 -9.04 -0.87 19.11
C PHE A 204 -9.00 -0.01 20.37
N GLU A 205 -10.06 0.77 20.61
CA GLU A 205 -10.19 1.62 21.80
C GLU A 205 -10.20 0.81 23.11
N LYS A 206 -10.93 -0.32 23.12
CA LYS A 206 -11.11 -1.14 24.33
C LYS A 206 -9.94 -2.08 24.59
N ALA A 207 -9.47 -2.78 23.56
CA ALA A 207 -8.44 -3.80 23.71
C ALA A 207 -7.01 -3.26 23.54
N GLY A 208 -6.83 -2.08 22.95
CA GLY A 208 -5.51 -1.54 22.61
C GLY A 208 -4.83 -2.25 21.45
N ILE A 209 -5.49 -3.25 20.86
CA ILE A 209 -5.05 -3.96 19.66
C ILE A 209 -6.24 -4.23 18.75
N VAL A 210 -6.01 -4.04 17.44
CA VAL A 210 -6.98 -4.40 16.41
C VAL A 210 -6.27 -5.07 15.23
N PHE A 211 -6.90 -6.08 14.63
CA PHE A 211 -6.43 -6.66 13.39
C PHE A 211 -7.19 -6.08 12.20
N LEU A 212 -6.45 -5.51 11.27
CA LEU A 212 -6.94 -4.85 10.08
C LEU A 212 -6.76 -5.77 8.88
N PHE A 213 -7.82 -6.51 8.53
CA PHE A 213 -7.77 -7.47 7.45
C PHE A 213 -7.76 -6.76 6.09
N ALA A 214 -6.60 -6.74 5.43
CA ALA A 214 -6.34 -5.97 4.21
C ALA A 214 -7.38 -6.19 3.10
N LYS A 215 -7.88 -7.43 2.94
CA LYS A 215 -8.89 -7.76 1.93
C LYS A 215 -10.18 -6.94 2.07
N ASN A 216 -10.59 -6.66 3.30
CA ASN A 216 -11.83 -5.95 3.60
C ASN A 216 -11.66 -4.42 3.57
N LEU A 217 -10.42 -3.93 3.67
CA LEU A 217 -10.14 -2.52 3.94
C LEU A 217 -9.60 -1.74 2.74
N HIS A 218 -9.25 -2.42 1.64
CA HIS A 218 -8.72 -1.78 0.44
C HIS A 218 -9.55 -2.11 -0.80
N PRO A 219 -10.74 -1.49 -0.97
CA PRO A 219 -11.65 -1.79 -2.07
C PRO A 219 -11.05 -1.53 -3.45
N GLY A 220 -10.12 -0.58 -3.58
CA GLY A 220 -9.40 -0.29 -4.83
C GLY A 220 -8.55 -1.46 -5.36
N MET A 221 -8.14 -2.37 -4.47
CA MET A 221 -7.36 -3.55 -4.87
C MET A 221 -8.06 -4.44 -5.89
N ARG A 222 -9.40 -4.46 -5.92
CA ARG A 222 -10.17 -5.25 -6.89
C ARG A 222 -9.85 -4.91 -8.35
N TYR A 223 -9.43 -3.68 -8.62
CA TYR A 223 -9.04 -3.22 -9.96
C TYR A 223 -7.57 -3.50 -10.30
N ILE A 224 -6.76 -3.78 -9.29
CA ILE A 224 -5.33 -4.08 -9.42
C ILE A 224 -5.09 -5.59 -9.48
N MET A 225 -5.89 -6.38 -8.75
CA MET A 225 -5.69 -7.83 -8.63
C MET A 225 -5.70 -8.59 -9.96
N PRO A 226 -6.59 -8.32 -10.95
CA PRO A 226 -6.56 -9.03 -12.22
C PRO A 226 -5.21 -8.88 -12.93
N ALA A 227 -4.68 -7.65 -13.01
CA ALA A 227 -3.37 -7.38 -13.60
C ALA A 227 -2.23 -8.11 -12.86
N ARG A 228 -2.25 -8.14 -11.52
CA ARG A 228 -1.25 -8.85 -10.71
C ARG A 228 -1.28 -10.36 -10.97
N LEU A 229 -2.47 -10.94 -11.05
CA LEU A 229 -2.64 -12.38 -11.33
C LEU A 229 -2.18 -12.72 -12.74
N ALA A 230 -2.52 -11.89 -13.73
CA ALA A 230 -2.10 -12.08 -15.12
C ALA A 230 -0.58 -11.97 -15.28
N LEU A 231 0.07 -11.04 -14.57
CA LEU A 231 1.52 -10.88 -14.60
C LEU A 231 2.27 -12.06 -13.98
N GLY A 232 1.78 -12.64 -12.90
CA GLY A 232 2.41 -13.77 -12.21
C GLY A 232 3.80 -13.49 -11.63
N VAL A 233 4.21 -12.21 -11.58
CA VAL A 233 5.51 -11.77 -11.04
C VAL A 233 5.33 -10.74 -9.93
N PRO A 234 6.26 -10.63 -8.97
CA PRO A 234 6.22 -9.58 -7.96
C PRO A 234 6.30 -8.19 -8.61
N THR A 235 5.48 -7.27 -8.14
CA THR A 235 5.45 -5.86 -8.57
C THR A 235 5.57 -4.95 -7.34
N VAL A 236 5.58 -3.64 -7.54
CA VAL A 236 5.54 -2.64 -6.44
C VAL A 236 4.43 -2.93 -5.43
N MET A 237 3.30 -3.52 -5.86
CA MET A 237 2.19 -3.86 -4.97
C MET A 237 2.53 -4.90 -3.91
N ASN A 238 3.58 -5.71 -4.11
CA ASN A 238 4.05 -6.66 -3.10
C ASN A 238 4.77 -5.96 -1.94
N LEU A 239 5.32 -4.78 -2.19
CA LEU A 239 6.00 -3.94 -1.20
C LEU A 239 5.07 -2.90 -0.59
N THR A 240 3.88 -2.71 -1.15
CA THR A 240 2.92 -1.66 -0.75
C THR A 240 2.11 -2.07 0.48
N GLY A 241 1.84 -3.36 0.69
CA GLY A 241 0.99 -3.86 1.78
C GLY A 241 1.29 -3.25 3.16
N PRO A 242 2.54 -3.29 3.64
CA PRO A 242 2.90 -2.70 4.93
C PRO A 242 2.80 -1.18 4.99
N LEU A 243 2.77 -0.50 3.85
CA LEU A 243 2.77 0.97 3.76
C LEU A 243 1.36 1.58 3.86
N ILE A 244 0.30 0.78 3.69
CA ILE A 244 -1.06 1.27 3.46
C ILE A 244 -2.04 0.99 4.60
N ASN A 245 -1.55 0.88 5.83
CA ASN A 245 -2.42 0.74 6.99
C ASN A 245 -3.49 1.85 6.99
N PRO A 246 -4.80 1.51 7.11
CA PRO A 246 -5.88 2.49 7.07
C PRO A 246 -5.95 3.39 8.31
N ILE A 247 -5.33 2.98 9.43
CA ILE A 247 -5.21 3.82 10.63
C ILE A 247 -3.94 4.66 10.52
N PRO A 248 -4.00 5.97 10.79
CA PRO A 248 -2.81 6.80 10.87
C PRO A 248 -1.81 6.29 11.91
N LEU A 249 -0.65 5.84 11.46
CA LEU A 249 0.38 5.31 12.34
C LEU A 249 1.37 6.40 12.74
N GLU A 250 1.78 6.41 14.00
CA GLU A 250 2.89 7.22 14.49
C GLU A 250 4.22 6.46 14.41
N THR A 251 4.16 5.17 14.72
CA THR A 251 5.34 4.29 14.78
C THR A 251 5.11 3.04 13.91
N GLN A 252 6.18 2.51 13.32
CA GLN A 252 6.07 1.28 12.52
C GLN A 252 7.35 0.45 12.58
N LEU A 253 7.22 -0.86 12.86
CA LEU A 253 8.24 -1.86 12.57
C LEU A 253 7.85 -2.52 11.25
N LEU A 254 8.74 -2.51 10.25
CA LEU A 254 8.46 -3.09 8.93
C LEU A 254 9.54 -4.09 8.55
N GLY A 255 9.15 -5.35 8.43
CA GLY A 255 10.05 -6.40 7.96
C GLY A 255 10.15 -6.47 6.43
N THR A 256 11.35 -6.71 5.91
CA THR A 256 11.58 -6.91 4.47
C THR A 256 12.61 -8.00 4.20
N SER A 257 12.32 -8.85 3.22
CA SER A 257 13.28 -9.86 2.73
C SER A 257 14.35 -9.25 1.78
N ARG A 258 14.36 -7.93 1.60
CA ARG A 258 15.22 -7.19 0.68
C ARG A 258 16.09 -6.19 1.48
N PRO A 259 17.27 -6.61 1.95
CA PRO A 259 18.17 -5.73 2.71
C PRO A 259 18.61 -4.50 1.91
N ASP A 260 18.69 -4.60 0.59
CA ASP A 260 18.96 -3.50 -0.33
C ASP A 260 17.86 -2.40 -0.34
N MET A 261 16.69 -2.68 0.24
CA MET A 261 15.56 -1.75 0.31
C MET A 261 15.33 -1.14 1.70
N LEU A 262 16.16 -1.44 2.68
CA LEU A 262 16.00 -0.96 4.06
C LEU A 262 15.91 0.57 4.13
N GLU A 263 16.93 1.27 3.64
CA GLU A 263 17.02 2.73 3.68
C GLU A 263 15.87 3.38 2.89
N SER A 264 15.65 2.93 1.66
CA SER A 264 14.59 3.49 0.81
C SER A 264 13.20 3.29 1.41
N THR A 265 12.96 2.16 2.07
CA THR A 265 11.68 1.89 2.75
C THR A 265 11.50 2.77 3.99
N ALA A 266 12.56 3.00 4.78
CA ALA A 266 12.52 3.93 5.90
C ALA A 266 12.24 5.37 5.46
N GLU A 267 12.83 5.82 4.35
CA GLU A 267 12.54 7.13 3.76
C GLU A 267 11.07 7.23 3.27
N ILE A 268 10.51 6.16 2.71
CA ILE A 268 9.09 6.12 2.35
C ILE A 268 8.22 6.25 3.61
N LEU A 269 8.52 5.54 4.70
CA LEU A 269 7.78 5.64 5.95
C LEU A 269 7.82 7.07 6.52
N LYS A 270 8.97 7.73 6.45
CA LYS A 270 9.12 9.15 6.79
C LYS A 270 8.22 10.04 5.92
N ASN A 271 8.21 9.84 4.60
CA ASN A 271 7.37 10.60 3.66
C ASN A 271 5.86 10.34 3.88
N LEU A 272 5.51 9.19 4.46
CA LEU A 272 4.15 8.85 4.90
C LEU A 272 3.81 9.37 6.31
N GLY A 273 4.69 10.17 6.92
CA GLY A 273 4.45 10.85 8.20
C GLY A 273 4.73 10.04 9.46
N ARG A 274 5.44 8.91 9.38
CA ARG A 274 5.88 8.18 10.58
C ARG A 274 6.89 9.03 11.34
N LYS A 275 6.72 9.15 12.67
CA LYS A 275 7.67 9.84 13.52
C LYS A 275 8.87 8.95 13.88
N ARG A 276 8.60 7.66 14.04
CA ARG A 276 9.60 6.64 14.32
C ARG A 276 9.30 5.39 13.50
N ALA A 277 10.32 4.78 12.93
CA ALA A 277 10.18 3.49 12.27
C ALA A 277 11.47 2.69 12.36
N VAL A 278 11.34 1.38 12.34
CA VAL A 278 12.44 0.46 12.13
C VAL A 278 12.08 -0.41 10.94
N VAL A 279 12.91 -0.41 9.91
CA VAL A 279 12.83 -1.37 8.82
C VAL A 279 13.87 -2.44 9.09
N VAL A 280 13.47 -3.70 9.13
CA VAL A 280 14.31 -4.81 9.55
C VAL A 280 14.44 -5.85 8.43
N SER A 281 15.64 -6.38 8.26
CA SER A 281 15.91 -7.58 7.46
C SER A 281 16.80 -8.51 8.25
N GLY A 282 16.27 -9.66 8.59
CA GLY A 282 16.99 -10.69 9.33
C GLY A 282 17.92 -11.53 8.46
N PRO A 283 18.61 -12.48 9.10
CA PRO A 283 19.51 -13.40 8.40
C PRO A 283 18.82 -14.12 7.25
N GLN A 284 19.56 -14.38 6.18
CA GLN A 284 19.10 -15.13 4.99
C GLN A 284 17.85 -14.52 4.30
N GLY A 285 17.58 -13.23 4.53
CA GLY A 285 16.43 -12.53 3.95
C GLY A 285 15.11 -12.79 4.68
N LEU A 286 15.16 -13.15 5.96
CA LEU A 286 14.00 -13.18 6.84
C LEU A 286 13.40 -11.77 6.93
N ASP A 287 12.10 -11.63 6.75
CA ASP A 287 11.41 -10.32 6.88
C ASP A 287 11.01 -9.98 8.34
N GLU A 288 11.81 -10.44 9.27
CA GLU A 288 11.74 -10.25 10.73
C GLU A 288 13.16 -10.18 11.29
N ALA A 289 13.36 -9.77 12.54
CA ALA A 289 14.63 -9.97 13.21
C ALA A 289 14.83 -11.46 13.56
N GLY A 290 16.00 -11.99 13.27
CA GLY A 290 16.34 -13.38 13.51
C GLY A 290 17.45 -13.56 14.57
N LEU A 291 17.57 -14.77 15.08
CA LEU A 291 18.61 -15.16 16.05
C LEU A 291 19.66 -16.12 15.45
N ASP A 292 19.61 -16.38 14.13
CA ASP A 292 20.57 -17.26 13.45
C ASP A 292 21.72 -16.50 12.75
N GLY A 293 21.79 -15.18 12.91
CA GLY A 293 22.84 -14.36 12.35
C GLY A 293 22.59 -12.86 12.45
N GLU A 294 23.28 -12.08 11.60
CA GLU A 294 23.16 -10.64 11.58
C GLU A 294 21.77 -10.18 11.12
N THR A 295 21.17 -9.30 11.89
CA THR A 295 19.97 -8.54 11.53
C THR A 295 20.36 -7.12 11.15
N GLN A 296 19.93 -6.66 9.97
CA GLN A 296 20.18 -5.32 9.45
C GLN A 296 18.96 -4.42 9.64
N LEU A 297 19.20 -3.16 9.94
CA LEU A 297 18.17 -2.18 10.29
C LEU A 297 18.34 -0.88 9.51
N ALA A 298 17.22 -0.25 9.16
CA ALA A 298 17.16 1.18 8.90
C ALA A 298 16.21 1.81 9.92
N ILE A 299 16.72 2.76 10.69
CA ILE A 299 16.02 3.37 11.83
C ILE A 299 15.67 4.81 11.49
N LEU A 300 14.38 5.12 11.47
CA LEU A 300 13.85 6.48 11.38
C LEU A 300 13.66 7.03 12.80
N GLY A 301 14.36 8.09 13.12
CA GLY A 301 14.22 8.83 14.37
C GLY A 301 14.59 10.29 14.19
N ASN A 302 13.88 11.20 14.83
CA ASN A 302 14.12 12.65 14.73
C ASN A 302 14.22 13.17 13.27
N GLY A 303 13.42 12.58 12.36
CA GLY A 303 13.38 12.94 10.94
C GLY A 303 14.59 12.48 10.11
N GLN A 304 15.47 11.68 10.68
CA GLN A 304 16.65 11.12 10.01
C GLN A 304 16.57 9.60 9.94
N VAL A 305 17.09 9.03 8.86
CA VAL A 305 17.25 7.59 8.67
C VAL A 305 18.72 7.24 8.88
N THR A 306 18.97 6.24 9.72
CA THR A 306 20.30 5.69 9.99
C THR A 306 20.31 4.19 9.79
N LEU A 307 21.37 3.66 9.21
CA LEU A 307 21.59 2.22 9.07
C LEU A 307 22.31 1.66 10.29
N SER A 308 21.96 0.47 10.71
CA SER A 308 22.56 -0.25 11.82
C SER A 308 22.46 -1.76 11.60
N SER A 309 23.17 -2.53 12.37
CA SER A 309 23.00 -3.98 12.44
C SER A 309 23.37 -4.49 13.83
N PHE A 310 22.96 -5.70 14.15
CA PHE A 310 23.36 -6.40 15.36
C PHE A 310 23.44 -7.91 15.12
N GLN A 311 24.22 -8.57 15.97
CA GLN A 311 24.25 -10.02 16.12
C GLN A 311 23.49 -10.42 17.41
N PRO A 312 22.96 -11.63 17.54
CA PRO A 312 22.31 -12.07 18.78
C PRO A 312 23.18 -11.86 20.04
N GLU A 313 24.46 -12.09 19.92
CA GLU A 313 25.46 -11.94 20.99
C GLU A 313 25.60 -10.50 21.49
N ASP A 314 25.37 -9.50 20.63
CA ASP A 314 25.40 -8.08 21.02
C ASP A 314 24.28 -7.74 22.01
N LEU A 315 23.21 -8.55 21.99
CA LEU A 315 22.05 -8.42 22.87
C LEU A 315 22.09 -9.42 24.05
N GLY A 316 23.15 -10.20 24.17
CA GLY A 316 23.26 -11.27 25.18
C GLY A 316 22.32 -12.45 24.93
N MET A 317 21.84 -12.61 23.68
CA MET A 317 20.97 -13.71 23.29
C MET A 317 21.75 -14.84 22.63
N GLU A 318 21.29 -16.08 22.83
CA GLU A 318 21.88 -17.24 22.18
C GLU A 318 21.40 -17.35 20.73
N ARG A 319 22.24 -17.95 19.87
CA ARG A 319 21.84 -18.25 18.49
C ARG A 319 20.76 -19.33 18.47
N ILE A 320 19.76 -19.09 17.63
CA ILE A 320 18.66 -20.01 17.39
C ILE A 320 18.50 -20.16 15.88
N GLU A 321 18.73 -21.37 15.37
CA GLU A 321 18.60 -21.67 13.95
C GLU A 321 17.15 -21.49 13.49
N ILE A 322 16.96 -21.00 12.26
CA ILE A 322 15.63 -20.72 11.68
C ILE A 322 14.69 -21.94 11.71
N ASP A 323 15.24 -23.14 11.59
CA ASP A 323 14.49 -24.40 11.64
C ASP A 323 13.81 -24.64 13.00
N GLN A 324 14.35 -24.09 14.10
CA GLN A 324 13.79 -24.22 15.45
C GLN A 324 12.55 -23.31 15.67
N VAL A 325 12.36 -22.33 14.79
CA VAL A 325 11.22 -21.40 14.83
C VAL A 325 10.26 -21.58 13.65
N ARG A 326 10.33 -22.72 12.97
CA ARG A 326 9.38 -23.05 11.92
C ARG A 326 7.96 -23.17 12.45
N GLY A 327 7.05 -22.53 11.73
CA GLY A 327 5.61 -22.66 11.96
C GLY A 327 5.03 -23.92 11.29
N GLY A 328 3.71 -23.98 11.36
CA GLY A 328 2.90 -25.03 10.75
C GLY A 328 1.64 -24.47 10.07
N ASP A 329 0.57 -25.22 10.20
CA ASP A 329 -0.77 -24.75 9.83
C ASP A 329 -1.30 -23.70 10.84
N ALA A 330 -2.48 -23.15 10.57
CA ALA A 330 -3.07 -22.12 11.41
C ALA A 330 -3.27 -22.56 12.86
N LYS A 331 -3.66 -23.83 13.08
CA LYS A 331 -3.88 -24.38 14.42
C LYS A 331 -2.56 -24.49 15.18
N ARG A 332 -1.52 -25.03 14.54
CA ARG A 332 -0.19 -25.16 15.14
C ARG A 332 0.39 -23.77 15.50
N ASN A 333 0.25 -22.80 14.61
CA ASN A 333 0.74 -21.45 14.86
C ASN A 333 -0.06 -20.72 15.95
N ALA A 334 -1.36 -21.00 16.07
CA ALA A 334 -2.17 -20.53 17.21
C ALA A 334 -1.70 -21.11 18.53
N GLU A 335 -1.36 -22.42 18.58
CA GLU A 335 -0.78 -23.07 19.77
C GLU A 335 0.56 -22.44 20.16
N ILE A 336 1.44 -22.18 19.18
CA ILE A 336 2.73 -21.50 19.42
C ILE A 336 2.49 -20.11 20.00
N LEU A 337 1.61 -19.31 19.40
CA LEU A 337 1.27 -17.96 19.89
C LEU A 337 0.79 -18.02 21.34
N LEU A 338 -0.11 -18.93 21.67
CA LEU A 338 -0.62 -19.09 23.04
C LEU A 338 0.47 -19.51 24.02
N SER A 339 1.42 -20.39 23.63
CA SER A 339 2.54 -20.79 24.48
C SER A 339 3.47 -19.61 24.80
N VAL A 340 3.75 -18.77 23.78
CA VAL A 340 4.52 -17.54 23.97
C VAL A 340 3.82 -16.58 24.94
N LEU A 341 2.51 -16.36 24.78
CA LEU A 341 1.75 -15.50 25.68
C LEU A 341 1.64 -16.04 27.11
N LYS A 342 1.80 -17.34 27.30
CA LYS A 342 1.93 -17.98 28.63
C LYS A 342 3.34 -17.91 29.19
N ASN A 343 4.28 -17.29 28.48
CA ASN A 343 5.71 -17.21 28.84
C ASN A 343 6.37 -18.59 28.99
N GLU A 344 5.99 -19.56 28.14
CA GLU A 344 6.60 -20.87 28.09
C GLU A 344 7.97 -20.77 27.39
N ALA A 345 9.05 -21.15 28.08
CA ALA A 345 10.42 -21.06 27.55
C ALA A 345 10.56 -21.87 26.26
N SER A 346 10.95 -21.21 25.17
CA SER A 346 11.08 -21.82 23.84
C SER A 346 11.83 -20.89 22.87
N PRO A 347 12.39 -21.42 21.78
CA PRO A 347 12.90 -20.62 20.67
C PRO A 347 11.88 -19.58 20.13
N PHE A 348 10.60 -19.92 20.13
CA PHE A 348 9.52 -19.02 19.71
C PHE A 348 9.39 -17.78 20.62
N LEU A 349 9.53 -17.99 21.94
CA LEU A 349 9.51 -16.89 22.92
C LEU A 349 10.68 -15.94 22.68
N GLU A 350 11.90 -16.47 22.54
CA GLU A 350 13.11 -15.66 22.34
C GLU A 350 13.02 -14.78 21.10
N VAL A 351 12.64 -15.35 19.95
CA VAL A 351 12.48 -14.58 18.70
C VAL A 351 11.33 -13.57 18.82
N THR A 352 10.25 -13.91 19.53
CA THR A 352 9.16 -12.94 19.76
C THR A 352 9.62 -11.78 20.64
N VAL A 353 10.38 -12.04 21.70
CA VAL A 353 10.94 -11.01 22.58
C VAL A 353 11.86 -10.08 21.81
N LEU A 354 12.74 -10.61 20.96
CA LEU A 354 13.59 -9.83 20.09
C LEU A 354 12.77 -8.86 19.22
N ASN A 355 11.76 -9.38 18.50
CA ASN A 355 10.95 -8.56 17.60
C ASN A 355 10.00 -7.59 18.31
N ALA A 356 9.62 -7.87 19.55
CA ALA A 356 8.87 -6.94 20.38
C ALA A 356 9.76 -5.85 21.02
N GLY A 357 11.06 -6.11 21.14
CA GLY A 357 12.04 -5.17 21.70
C GLY A 357 12.55 -4.11 20.71
N LEU A 358 12.39 -4.34 19.40
CA LEU A 358 12.76 -3.40 18.33
C LEU A 358 11.72 -2.29 18.17
#